data_34d771dc060674ba3778eb0fa13a040a
#
_entry.id   34d771dc060674ba3778eb0fa13a040a
#
_cell.length_a   1.000
_cell.length_b   1.000
_cell.length_c   1.000
_cell.angle_alpha   90.00
_cell.angle_beta   90.00
_cell.angle_gamma   90.00
#
_symmetry.space_group_name_H-M   'P 1'
#
loop_
_entity.id
_entity.type
_entity.pdbx_description
1 polymer ?
#
loop_
_entity_poly.entity_id
_entity_poly.type
_entity_poly.pdbx_seq_one_letter_code
_entity_poly.pdbx_strand_id
1 'polypeptide(L)'
;MAQILVVDDEIGIRELLSEILTDEGHDVRTAENAAAAREARDAARPDLVLLDIWMPDTDGITLLKEWSAGGQLTMPVIMMSGHGTIDTAVEATRIGAMEFLEKPIGMQKLMAAVGRALERGRRRVVAGLSLAAFPRSAPLKDLKKRLEQMAAKSRALLLRSGVGGIVELAARTLHPPGKA
;
A
#
# COMPACT_ATOMS: atom_id res chain seq x y z
N MET A 1 -4.43 12.86 -4.80
CA MET A 1 -3.05 12.76 -5.33
C MET A 1 -2.35 11.65 -4.58
N ALA A 2 -1.84 10.63 -5.26
CA ALA A 2 -1.11 9.50 -4.70
C ALA A 2 0.19 9.30 -5.48
N GLN A 3 1.23 8.77 -4.83
CA GLN A 3 2.50 8.43 -5.48
C GLN A 3 2.43 7.01 -6.03
N ILE A 4 2.54 6.87 -7.34
CA ILE A 4 2.46 5.58 -8.03
C ILE A 4 3.80 5.29 -8.70
N LEU A 5 4.32 4.09 -8.47
CA LEU A 5 5.52 3.60 -9.16
C LEU A 5 5.08 2.62 -10.26
N VAL A 6 5.45 2.92 -11.50
CA VAL A 6 5.24 2.05 -12.66
C VAL A 6 6.56 1.39 -13.03
N VAL A 7 6.59 0.07 -12.98
CA VAL A 7 7.79 -0.75 -13.28
C VAL A 7 7.48 -1.64 -14.48
N ASP A 8 8.17 -1.39 -15.58
CA ASP A 8 8.00 -2.11 -16.85
C ASP A 8 9.24 -1.88 -17.71
N ASP A 9 9.74 -2.87 -18.42
CA ASP A 9 10.92 -2.69 -19.29
C ASP A 9 10.56 -2.02 -20.63
N GLU A 10 9.30 -2.10 -21.05
CA GLU A 10 8.79 -1.47 -22.26
C GLU A 10 8.56 0.04 -22.07
N ILE A 11 9.37 0.88 -22.71
CA ILE A 11 9.25 2.35 -22.60
C ILE A 11 7.84 2.87 -22.97
N GLY A 12 7.26 2.32 -24.04
CA GLY A 12 5.92 2.75 -24.49
C GLY A 12 4.81 2.44 -23.48
N ILE A 13 4.92 1.35 -22.75
CA ILE A 13 3.97 0.99 -21.66
C ILE A 13 4.17 1.95 -20.49
N ARG A 14 5.42 2.21 -20.09
CA ARG A 14 5.69 3.16 -18.99
C ARG A 14 5.17 4.55 -19.29
N GLU A 15 5.42 5.07 -20.51
CA GLU A 15 4.95 6.39 -20.93
C GLU A 15 3.42 6.45 -20.93
N LEU A 16 2.75 5.47 -21.56
CA LEU A 16 1.29 5.41 -21.62
C LEU A 16 0.66 5.36 -20.22
N LEU A 17 1.14 4.49 -19.34
CA LEU A 17 0.63 4.37 -17.98
C LEU A 17 0.90 5.64 -17.16
N SER A 18 2.08 6.24 -17.35
CA SER A 18 2.44 7.50 -16.69
C SER A 18 1.52 8.65 -17.11
N GLU A 19 1.25 8.80 -18.39
CA GLU A 19 0.35 9.81 -18.94
C GLU A 19 -1.06 9.64 -18.36
N ILE A 20 -1.65 8.45 -18.48
CA ILE A 20 -3.00 8.14 -17.98
C ILE A 20 -3.13 8.45 -16.48
N LEU A 21 -2.16 8.01 -15.67
CA LEU A 21 -2.24 8.17 -14.22
C LEU A 21 -1.96 9.61 -13.79
N THR A 22 -1.16 10.35 -14.53
CA THR A 22 -0.90 11.77 -14.29
C THR A 22 -2.14 12.60 -14.62
N ASP A 23 -2.83 12.31 -15.71
CA ASP A 23 -4.09 12.96 -16.08
C ASP A 23 -5.19 12.74 -15.02
N GLU A 24 -5.16 11.60 -14.34
CA GLU A 24 -6.05 11.30 -13.20
C GLU A 24 -5.58 11.95 -11.86
N GLY A 25 -4.54 12.80 -11.91
CA GLY A 25 -4.08 13.59 -10.78
C GLY A 25 -3.16 12.86 -9.80
N HIS A 26 -2.47 11.81 -10.26
CA HIS A 26 -1.46 11.10 -9.47
C HIS A 26 -0.04 11.63 -9.75
N ASP A 27 0.89 11.42 -8.82
CA ASP A 27 2.33 11.63 -9.00
C ASP A 27 2.96 10.30 -9.42
N VAL A 28 3.49 10.24 -10.64
CA VAL A 28 3.96 8.97 -11.22
C VAL A 28 5.48 8.98 -11.35
N ARG A 29 6.11 7.93 -10.84
CA ARG A 29 7.50 7.60 -11.09
C ARG A 29 7.57 6.34 -11.91
N THR A 30 8.58 6.24 -12.75
CA THR A 30 8.79 5.07 -13.61
C THR A 30 10.11 4.40 -13.29
N ALA A 31 10.17 3.08 -13.45
CA ALA A 31 11.39 2.29 -13.37
C ALA A 31 11.40 1.29 -14.53
N GLU A 32 12.55 1.13 -15.17
CA GLU A 32 12.70 0.29 -16.36
C GLU A 32 13.13 -1.16 -16.05
N ASN A 33 13.47 -1.44 -14.78
CA ASN A 33 13.92 -2.74 -14.32
C ASN A 33 13.80 -2.84 -12.80
N ALA A 34 14.08 -4.02 -12.26
CA ALA A 34 13.98 -4.27 -10.82
C ALA A 34 15.01 -3.47 -9.99
N ALA A 35 16.20 -3.19 -10.54
CA ALA A 35 17.21 -2.38 -9.84
C ALA A 35 16.71 -0.95 -9.66
N ALA A 36 16.23 -0.31 -10.70
CA ALA A 36 15.64 1.03 -10.66
C ALA A 36 14.37 1.06 -9.76
N ALA A 37 13.59 -0.01 -9.76
CA ALA A 37 12.41 -0.13 -8.89
C ALA A 37 12.77 -0.18 -7.40
N ARG A 38 13.86 -0.87 -7.02
CA ARG A 38 14.38 -0.89 -5.65
C ARG A 38 14.81 0.51 -5.21
N GLU A 39 15.61 1.20 -6.05
CA GLU A 39 16.07 2.56 -5.78
C GLU A 39 14.90 3.55 -5.64
N ALA A 40 13.95 3.52 -6.57
CA ALA A 40 12.79 4.40 -6.53
C ALA A 40 11.94 4.18 -5.27
N ARG A 41 11.74 2.92 -4.86
CA ARG A 41 11.00 2.55 -3.66
C ARG A 41 11.74 2.97 -2.38
N ASP A 42 13.06 2.84 -2.33
CA ASP A 42 13.88 3.17 -1.16
C ASP A 42 14.03 4.69 -1.00
N ALA A 43 14.06 5.43 -2.11
CA ALA A 43 14.06 6.89 -2.09
C ALA A 43 12.75 7.48 -1.54
N ALA A 44 11.60 6.91 -1.90
CA ALA A 44 10.31 7.29 -1.35
C ALA A 44 9.30 6.15 -1.52
N ARG A 45 8.67 5.75 -0.41
CA ARG A 45 7.64 4.71 -0.40
C ARG A 45 6.45 5.13 -1.28
N PRO A 46 6.14 4.39 -2.35
CA PRO A 46 4.96 4.67 -3.16
C PRO A 46 3.66 4.27 -2.44
N ASP A 47 2.55 4.88 -2.82
CA ASP A 47 1.20 4.50 -2.37
C ASP A 47 0.69 3.27 -3.11
N LEU A 48 1.20 3.02 -4.33
CA LEU A 48 0.87 1.89 -5.20
C LEU A 48 2.05 1.58 -6.12
N VAL A 49 2.25 0.31 -6.42
CA VAL A 49 3.17 -0.15 -7.48
C VAL A 49 2.38 -0.90 -8.55
N LEU A 50 2.58 -0.54 -9.80
CA LEU A 50 2.27 -1.34 -10.98
C LEU A 50 3.56 -2.03 -11.40
N LEU A 51 3.59 -3.36 -11.40
CA LEU A 51 4.81 -4.14 -11.58
C LEU A 51 4.65 -5.16 -12.70
N ASP A 52 5.44 -4.99 -13.74
CA ASP A 52 5.52 -6.00 -14.79
C ASP A 52 6.22 -7.27 -14.29
N ILE A 53 5.80 -8.41 -14.82
CA ILE A 53 6.42 -9.71 -14.50
C ILE A 53 7.69 -9.91 -15.29
N TRP A 54 7.65 -9.64 -16.58
CA TRP A 54 8.75 -9.97 -17.49
C TRP A 54 9.71 -8.80 -17.64
N MET A 55 10.81 -8.82 -16.92
CA MET A 55 11.88 -7.83 -17.00
C MET A 55 13.24 -8.53 -17.18
N PRO A 56 14.21 -7.90 -17.86
CA PRO A 56 15.44 -8.57 -18.28
C PRO A 56 16.42 -8.87 -17.14
N ASP A 57 16.40 -8.11 -16.04
CA ASP A 57 17.35 -8.25 -14.94
C ASP A 57 16.84 -9.20 -13.84
N THR A 58 15.65 -8.94 -13.35
CA THR A 58 14.98 -9.72 -12.31
C THR A 58 13.49 -9.69 -12.59
N ASP A 59 12.84 -10.84 -12.69
CA ASP A 59 11.39 -10.88 -12.92
C ASP A 59 10.61 -10.28 -11.75
N GLY A 60 9.41 -9.73 -12.06
CA GLY A 60 8.57 -9.05 -11.08
C GLY A 60 8.09 -9.92 -9.93
N ILE A 61 7.94 -11.23 -10.15
CA ILE A 61 7.57 -12.18 -9.07
C ILE A 61 8.72 -12.29 -8.07
N THR A 62 9.95 -12.39 -8.55
CA THR A 62 11.14 -12.41 -7.69
C THR A 62 11.29 -11.11 -6.90
N LEU A 63 11.10 -9.96 -7.53
CA LEU A 63 11.12 -8.66 -6.85
C LEU A 63 10.02 -8.57 -5.79
N LEU A 64 8.82 -9.03 -6.07
CA LEU A 64 7.71 -9.08 -5.12
C LEU A 64 8.04 -9.98 -3.91
N LYS A 65 8.68 -11.16 -4.14
CA LYS A 65 9.16 -12.06 -3.08
C LYS A 65 10.19 -11.38 -2.20
N GLU A 66 11.16 -10.69 -2.77
CA GLU A 66 12.17 -9.93 -2.03
C GLU A 66 11.52 -8.89 -1.11
N TRP A 67 10.60 -8.08 -1.64
CA TRP A 67 9.90 -7.08 -0.83
C TRP A 67 9.02 -7.71 0.25
N SER A 68 8.41 -8.85 -0.02
CA SER A 68 7.61 -9.57 0.98
C SER A 68 8.48 -10.14 2.10
N ALA A 69 9.58 -10.83 1.77
CA ALA A 69 10.50 -11.42 2.72
C ALA A 69 11.24 -10.35 3.55
N GLY A 70 11.62 -9.24 2.93
CA GLY A 70 12.27 -8.10 3.60
C GLY A 70 11.34 -7.22 4.44
N GLY A 71 10.05 -7.55 4.52
CA GLY A 71 9.06 -6.69 5.23
C GLY A 71 8.80 -5.35 4.52
N GLN A 72 9.23 -5.26 3.27
CA GLN A 72 9.16 -4.05 2.47
C GLN A 72 7.86 -3.92 1.67
N LEU A 73 7.04 -4.97 1.61
CA LEU A 73 5.73 -4.97 0.94
C LEU A 73 4.67 -4.25 1.79
N THR A 74 4.87 -2.95 1.98
CA THR A 74 4.02 -2.10 2.84
C THR A 74 2.96 -1.33 2.05
N MET A 75 3.05 -1.35 0.73
CA MET A 75 2.12 -0.74 -0.22
C MET A 75 1.40 -1.82 -1.04
N PRO A 76 0.23 -1.55 -1.61
CA PRO A 76 -0.39 -2.43 -2.58
C PRO A 76 0.47 -2.56 -3.84
N VAL A 77 0.53 -3.76 -4.40
CA VAL A 77 1.18 -4.06 -5.68
C VAL A 77 0.16 -4.70 -6.61
N ILE A 78 0.04 -4.17 -7.81
CA ILE A 78 -0.72 -4.74 -8.92
C ILE A 78 0.31 -5.31 -9.92
N MET A 79 0.23 -6.60 -10.19
CA MET A 79 1.07 -7.24 -11.20
C MET A 79 0.50 -7.04 -12.59
N MET A 80 1.38 -6.87 -13.57
CA MET A 80 1.03 -6.76 -14.99
C MET A 80 1.74 -7.86 -15.78
N SER A 81 1.11 -8.45 -16.78
CA SER A 81 1.76 -9.46 -17.64
C SER A 81 1.12 -9.56 -19.01
N GLY A 82 1.95 -9.69 -20.04
CA GLY A 82 1.50 -10.00 -21.41
C GLY A 82 1.25 -11.49 -21.67
N HIS A 83 1.81 -12.37 -20.84
CA HIS A 83 1.74 -13.84 -20.99
C HIS A 83 1.52 -14.50 -19.62
N GLY A 84 0.64 -13.93 -18.81
CA GLY A 84 0.36 -14.47 -17.48
C GLY A 84 -0.48 -15.75 -17.55
N THR A 85 0.02 -16.81 -16.92
CA THR A 85 -0.77 -18.01 -16.66
C THR A 85 -1.58 -17.85 -15.38
N ILE A 86 -2.62 -18.67 -15.20
CA ILE A 86 -3.39 -18.71 -13.95
C ILE A 86 -2.46 -19.01 -12.77
N ASP A 87 -1.48 -19.90 -12.96
CA ASP A 87 -0.51 -20.26 -11.92
C ASP A 87 0.34 -19.06 -11.47
N THR A 88 0.79 -18.22 -12.42
CA THR A 88 1.54 -16.99 -12.12
C THR A 88 0.70 -16.00 -11.32
N ALA A 89 -0.56 -15.83 -11.68
CA ALA A 89 -1.48 -14.94 -10.96
C ALA A 89 -1.76 -15.44 -9.52
N VAL A 90 -1.93 -16.77 -9.36
CA VAL A 90 -2.11 -17.41 -8.05
C VAL A 90 -0.85 -17.26 -7.20
N GLU A 91 0.35 -17.46 -7.78
CA GLU A 91 1.61 -17.27 -7.08
C GLU A 91 1.78 -15.82 -6.61
N ALA A 92 1.60 -14.85 -7.49
CA ALA A 92 1.66 -13.43 -7.16
C ALA A 92 0.73 -13.06 -5.98
N THR A 93 -0.50 -13.56 -6.02
CA THR A 93 -1.49 -13.32 -4.96
C THR A 93 -1.05 -13.94 -3.62
N ARG A 94 -0.48 -15.13 -3.63
CA ARG A 94 0.03 -15.81 -2.42
C ARG A 94 1.20 -15.06 -1.79
N ILE A 95 2.06 -14.44 -2.59
CA ILE A 95 3.18 -13.63 -2.11
C ILE A 95 2.67 -12.33 -1.50
N GLY A 96 1.57 -11.78 -2.00
CA GLY A 96 0.95 -10.58 -1.46
C GLY A 96 0.60 -9.51 -2.49
N ALA A 97 0.65 -9.82 -3.79
CA ALA A 97 0.09 -8.96 -4.81
C ALA A 97 -1.42 -8.78 -4.55
N MET A 98 -1.89 -7.57 -4.76
CA MET A 98 -3.28 -7.26 -4.52
C MET A 98 -4.18 -7.66 -5.69
N GLU A 99 -3.65 -7.50 -6.90
CA GLU A 99 -4.39 -7.73 -8.14
C GLU A 99 -3.42 -8.09 -9.27
N PHE A 100 -3.97 -8.68 -10.32
CA PHE A 100 -3.24 -9.07 -11.53
C PHE A 100 -3.97 -8.54 -12.76
N LEU A 101 -3.24 -7.86 -13.64
CA LEU A 101 -3.73 -7.29 -14.89
C LEU A 101 -3.03 -7.94 -16.09
N GLU A 102 -3.80 -8.47 -17.01
CA GLU A 102 -3.28 -9.01 -18.27
C GLU A 102 -3.17 -7.88 -19.31
N LYS A 103 -2.01 -7.78 -19.96
CA LYS A 103 -1.77 -6.87 -21.08
C LYS A 103 -2.41 -7.48 -22.36
N PRO A 104 -3.06 -6.68 -23.23
CA PRO A 104 -3.19 -5.22 -23.15
C PRO A 104 -4.20 -4.77 -22.10
N ILE A 105 -3.80 -3.80 -21.27
CA ILE A 105 -4.61 -3.35 -20.13
C ILE A 105 -5.61 -2.29 -20.61
N GLY A 106 -6.89 -2.62 -20.56
CA GLY A 106 -7.94 -1.64 -20.85
C GLY A 106 -8.03 -0.55 -19.77
N MET A 107 -8.19 0.72 -20.19
CA MET A 107 -8.21 1.87 -19.29
C MET A 107 -9.17 1.71 -18.12
N GLN A 108 -10.41 1.27 -18.37
CA GLN A 108 -11.41 1.07 -17.31
C GLN A 108 -10.96 0.05 -16.25
N LYS A 109 -10.32 -1.04 -16.70
CA LYS A 109 -9.79 -2.10 -15.83
C LYS A 109 -8.63 -1.58 -14.99
N LEU A 110 -7.73 -0.81 -15.61
CA LEU A 110 -6.62 -0.14 -14.92
C LEU A 110 -7.13 0.78 -13.82
N MET A 111 -8.01 1.71 -14.15
CA MET A 111 -8.53 2.70 -13.21
C MET A 111 -9.32 2.08 -12.07
N ALA A 112 -10.10 1.05 -12.35
CA ALA A 112 -10.81 0.31 -11.31
C ALA A 112 -9.84 -0.41 -10.35
N ALA A 113 -8.77 -1.02 -10.88
CA ALA A 113 -7.74 -1.69 -10.07
C ALA A 113 -6.96 -0.70 -9.21
N VAL A 114 -6.51 0.41 -9.80
CA VAL A 114 -5.81 1.51 -9.10
C VAL A 114 -6.67 2.08 -7.98
N GLY A 115 -7.93 2.38 -8.24
CA GLY A 115 -8.87 2.89 -7.23
C GLY A 115 -9.02 1.95 -6.03
N ARG A 116 -9.25 0.64 -6.29
CA ARG A 116 -9.33 -0.39 -5.24
C ARG A 116 -8.03 -0.49 -4.43
N ALA A 117 -6.89 -0.45 -5.12
CA ALA A 117 -5.59 -0.58 -4.48
C ALA A 117 -5.29 0.61 -3.55
N LEU A 118 -5.51 1.83 -4.00
CA LEU A 118 -5.29 3.03 -3.20
C LEU A 118 -6.25 3.09 -2.01
N GLU A 119 -7.50 2.71 -2.18
CA GLU A 119 -8.46 2.65 -1.07
C GLU A 119 -8.03 1.63 0.00
N ARG A 120 -7.59 0.43 -0.43
CA ARG A 120 -7.11 -0.61 0.49
C ARG A 120 -5.82 -0.19 1.19
N GLY A 121 -4.90 0.48 0.48
CA GLY A 121 -3.68 1.05 1.04
C GLY A 121 -3.98 2.07 2.15
N ARG A 122 -4.91 2.98 1.92
CA ARG A 122 -5.37 3.97 2.92
C ARG A 122 -5.98 3.29 4.15
N ARG A 123 -6.84 2.31 3.96
CA ARG A 123 -7.45 1.55 5.08
C ARG A 123 -6.40 0.82 5.91
N ARG A 124 -5.36 0.27 5.29
CA ARG A 124 -4.27 -0.45 5.98
C ARG A 124 -3.41 0.50 6.83
N VAL A 125 -3.09 1.68 6.31
CA VAL A 125 -2.38 2.72 7.06
C VAL A 125 -3.20 3.18 8.26
N VAL A 126 -4.49 3.41 8.08
CA VAL A 126 -5.40 3.82 9.17
C VAL A 126 -5.55 2.72 10.23
N ALA A 127 -5.68 1.47 9.83
CA ALA A 127 -5.79 0.33 10.76
C ALA A 127 -4.49 0.10 11.56
N GLY A 128 -3.32 0.39 10.96
CA GLY A 128 -2.02 0.25 11.63
C GLY A 128 -1.71 1.33 12.67
N LEU A 129 -2.43 2.46 12.66
CA LEU A 129 -2.19 3.62 13.52
C LEU A 129 -3.10 3.64 14.77
N SER A 130 -3.45 2.52 15.34
CA SER A 130 -4.14 2.44 16.64
C SER A 130 -3.22 1.87 17.71
N LEU A 131 -3.55 2.08 18.99
CA LEU A 131 -2.82 1.47 20.11
C LEU A 131 -2.81 -0.07 20.04
N ALA A 132 -3.72 -0.68 19.29
CA ALA A 132 -3.74 -2.10 18.99
C ALA A 132 -2.55 -2.58 18.15
N ALA A 133 -1.88 -1.68 17.41
CA ALA A 133 -0.67 -1.99 16.65
C ALA A 133 0.57 -2.26 17.54
N PHE A 134 0.49 -1.95 18.84
CA PHE A 134 1.58 -2.14 19.79
C PHE A 134 1.27 -3.18 20.88
N PRO A 135 0.99 -4.45 20.52
CA PRO A 135 0.50 -5.47 21.48
C PRO A 135 1.53 -5.86 22.54
N ARG A 136 2.82 -5.54 22.34
CA ARG A 136 3.90 -5.92 23.25
C ARG A 136 4.28 -4.84 24.28
N SER A 137 3.75 -3.63 24.16
CA SER A 137 4.03 -2.55 25.10
C SER A 137 3.05 -2.57 26.28
N ALA A 138 3.51 -2.97 27.44
CA ALA A 138 2.69 -2.99 28.66
C ALA A 138 2.07 -1.63 29.01
N PRO A 139 2.80 -0.49 28.93
CA PRO A 139 2.22 0.84 29.16
C PRO A 139 1.11 1.20 28.17
N LEU A 140 1.23 0.81 26.90
CA LEU A 140 0.23 1.10 25.88
C LEU A 140 -1.02 0.23 26.02
N LYS A 141 -0.89 -1.00 26.51
CA LYS A 141 -2.04 -1.85 26.87
C LYS A 141 -2.84 -1.26 28.03
N ASP A 142 -2.15 -0.78 29.07
CA ASP A 142 -2.80 -0.15 30.21
C ASP A 142 -3.49 1.15 29.79
N LEU A 143 -2.83 1.98 29.00
CA LEU A 143 -3.41 3.19 28.42
C LEU A 143 -4.68 2.88 27.61
N LYS A 144 -4.64 1.88 26.73
CA LYS A 144 -5.80 1.44 25.95
C LYS A 144 -6.96 1.07 26.85
N LYS A 145 -6.72 0.22 27.86
CA LYS A 145 -7.75 -0.22 28.82
C LYS A 145 -8.39 0.95 29.56
N ARG A 146 -7.57 1.91 30.02
CA ARG A 146 -8.05 3.12 30.70
C ARG A 146 -8.90 3.99 29.78
N LEU A 147 -8.48 4.18 28.53
CA LEU A 147 -9.23 4.95 27.54
C LEU A 147 -10.58 4.32 27.24
N GLU A 148 -10.65 3.01 27.04
CA GLU A 148 -11.89 2.28 26.80
C GLU A 148 -12.85 2.37 28.01
N GLN A 149 -12.34 2.26 29.24
CA GLN A 149 -13.13 2.41 30.45
C GLN A 149 -13.70 3.83 30.63
N MET A 150 -12.92 4.85 30.29
CA MET A 150 -13.35 6.25 30.35
C MET A 150 -14.38 6.58 29.27
N ALA A 151 -14.15 6.10 28.04
CA ALA A 151 -15.08 6.28 26.93
C ALA A 151 -16.45 5.63 27.19
N ALA A 152 -16.47 4.49 27.86
CA ALA A 152 -17.72 3.82 28.22
C ALA A 152 -18.56 4.59 29.28
N LYS A 153 -17.91 5.47 30.06
CA LYS A 153 -18.55 6.23 31.17
C LYS A 153 -18.83 7.69 30.82
N SER A 154 -18.29 8.20 29.71
CA SER A 154 -18.34 9.63 29.40
C SER A 154 -18.75 9.88 27.96
N ARG A 155 -19.57 10.90 27.70
CA ARG A 155 -19.98 11.31 26.35
C ARG A 155 -18.89 12.11 25.61
N ALA A 156 -17.90 12.64 26.33
CA ALA A 156 -16.79 13.39 25.78
C ALA A 156 -15.50 13.09 26.56
N LEU A 157 -14.39 12.96 25.84
CA LEU A 157 -13.06 12.77 26.40
C LEU A 157 -12.12 13.86 25.87
N LEU A 158 -11.46 14.58 26.79
CA LEU A 158 -10.40 15.50 26.45
C LEU A 158 -9.05 14.82 26.63
N LEU A 159 -8.34 14.60 25.52
CA LEU A 159 -6.99 14.02 25.51
C LEU A 159 -5.94 15.15 25.43
N ARG A 160 -5.05 15.24 26.42
CA ARG A 160 -3.91 16.17 26.43
C ARG A 160 -2.62 15.39 26.43
N SER A 161 -1.65 15.80 25.61
CA SER A 161 -0.31 15.22 25.60
C SER A 161 0.75 16.32 25.53
N GLY A 162 1.98 15.98 25.88
CA GLY A 162 3.14 16.80 25.57
C GLY A 162 3.56 16.70 24.10
N VAL A 163 4.63 17.39 23.73
CA VAL A 163 5.23 17.34 22.39
C VAL A 163 5.59 15.88 22.05
N GLY A 164 5.18 15.40 20.86
CA GLY A 164 5.39 14.04 20.42
C GLY A 164 4.40 13.01 21.00
N GLY A 165 3.32 13.44 21.63
CA GLY A 165 2.32 12.54 22.22
C GLY A 165 1.48 11.79 21.21
N ILE A 166 0.94 10.65 21.63
CA ILE A 166 0.16 9.69 20.81
C ILE A 166 -1.36 9.97 20.87
N VAL A 167 -1.77 11.25 20.97
CA VAL A 167 -3.21 11.62 21.10
C VAL A 167 -4.03 11.09 19.94
N GLU A 168 -3.52 11.20 18.72
CA GLU A 168 -4.21 10.73 17.52
C GLU A 168 -4.39 9.20 17.52
N LEU A 169 -3.37 8.44 17.95
CA LEU A 169 -3.45 6.99 18.12
C LEU A 169 -4.48 6.61 19.18
N ALA A 170 -4.53 7.34 20.27
CA ALA A 170 -5.50 7.14 21.35
C ALA A 170 -6.94 7.45 20.87
N ALA A 171 -7.15 8.56 20.17
CA ALA A 171 -8.44 8.94 19.61
C ALA A 171 -8.97 7.90 18.60
N ARG A 172 -8.11 7.43 17.68
CA ARG A 172 -8.45 6.39 16.71
C ARG A 172 -8.74 5.03 17.34
N THR A 173 -8.18 4.74 18.53
CA THR A 173 -8.49 3.51 19.28
C THR A 173 -9.94 3.52 19.76
N LEU A 174 -10.46 4.69 20.16
CA LEU A 174 -11.82 4.87 20.64
C LEU A 174 -12.86 4.95 19.52
N HIS A 175 -12.47 5.49 18.37
CA HIS A 175 -13.33 5.66 17.20
C HIS A 175 -12.66 5.01 15.96
N PRO A 176 -12.68 3.67 15.85
CA PRO A 176 -12.16 3.02 14.66
C PRO A 176 -12.97 3.43 13.44
N PRO A 177 -12.30 3.68 12.27
CA PRO A 177 -12.98 4.08 11.06
C PRO A 177 -14.01 3.02 10.64
N GLY A 178 -15.26 3.45 10.38
CA GLY A 178 -16.37 2.59 9.96
C GLY A 178 -17.40 2.26 11.05
N LYS A 179 -17.29 2.83 12.26
CA LYS A 179 -18.37 2.88 13.23
C LYS A 179 -18.79 4.34 13.43
N ALA A 180 -19.66 4.81 12.56
CA ALA A 180 -20.49 5.99 12.76
C ALA A 180 -21.90 5.54 13.06
#